data_aece22c2a524beb817f3e5ccad414f53
#
_entry.id   aece22c2a524beb817f3e5ccad414f53
#
_cell.length_a   1.000
_cell.length_b   1.000
_cell.length_c   1.000
_cell.angle_alpha   90.00
_cell.angle_beta   90.00
_cell.angle_gamma   90.00
#
_symmetry.space_group_name_H-M   'P 1'
#
loop_
_entity.id
_entity.type
_entity.pdbx_description
1 polymer ?
#
loop_
_entity_poly.entity_id
_entity_poly.type
_entity_poly.pdbx_seq_one_letter_code
_entity_poly.pdbx_strand_id
1 'polypeptide(L)'
;MAIDTSHCCEWNFYDIARVSKEAIIASHSNVKALYNHYRNLSDPQLQVVKAKNGLVGAICVRWFVKKKEDKATLQDYIEVIKYLKETIGVKHIALGFDFMDYIEGMEESNVIGIQDITEIGNIAAALKENGFQEEEIEKICFQNAVDFMKSYL
;
A
#
# COMPACT_ATOMS: atom_id res chain seq x y z
N MET A 1 20.19 -2.47 4.50
CA MET A 1 19.00 -3.08 5.14
C MET A 1 17.90 -2.04 5.17
N ALA A 2 16.72 -2.33 4.58
CA ALA A 2 15.55 -1.46 4.67
C ALA A 2 14.82 -1.67 6.01
N ILE A 3 14.15 -0.62 6.50
CA ILE A 3 13.35 -0.69 7.71
C ILE A 3 11.88 -0.58 7.33
N ASP A 4 11.07 -1.58 7.73
CA ASP A 4 9.63 -1.55 7.58
C ASP A 4 8.98 -0.79 8.73
N THR A 5 8.14 0.18 8.40
CA THR A 5 7.42 1.03 9.35
C THR A 5 5.94 0.67 9.48
N SER A 6 5.47 -0.37 8.78
CA SER A 6 4.14 -0.92 9.00
C SER A 6 3.99 -1.33 10.47
N HIS A 7 2.83 -1.08 11.07
CA HIS A 7 2.57 -1.24 12.52
C HIS A 7 3.27 -0.25 13.46
N CYS A 8 4.16 0.61 13.00
CA CYS A 8 4.73 1.64 13.85
C CYS A 8 3.68 2.69 14.25
N CYS A 9 3.69 3.11 15.51
CA CYS A 9 2.98 4.32 15.87
C CYS A 9 3.66 5.55 15.23
N GLU A 10 2.93 6.65 15.13
CA GLU A 10 3.40 7.85 14.43
C GLU A 10 4.73 8.39 14.97
N TRP A 11 4.94 8.38 16.28
CA TRP A 11 6.20 8.79 16.91
C TRP A 11 7.38 7.91 16.48
N ASN A 12 7.20 6.60 16.55
CA ASN A 12 8.25 5.66 16.13
C ASN A 12 8.57 5.78 14.65
N PHE A 13 7.55 6.03 13.81
CA PHE A 13 7.75 6.28 12.38
C PHE A 13 8.73 7.45 12.17
N TYR A 14 8.50 8.61 12.80
CA TYR A 14 9.36 9.77 12.64
C TYR A 14 10.74 9.58 13.26
N ASP A 15 10.84 8.88 14.38
CA ASP A 15 12.14 8.57 14.99
C ASP A 15 12.97 7.65 14.08
N ILE A 16 12.37 6.61 13.52
CA ILE A 16 13.01 5.75 12.52
C ILE A 16 13.44 6.57 11.31
N ALA A 17 12.56 7.39 10.77
CA ALA A 17 12.86 8.22 9.60
C ALA A 17 14.01 9.20 9.87
N ARG A 18 14.12 9.74 11.09
CA ARG A 18 15.18 10.66 11.49
C ARG A 18 16.53 9.99 11.59
N VAL A 19 16.59 8.77 12.12
CA VAL A 19 17.88 8.08 12.37
C VAL A 19 18.32 7.19 11.21
N SER A 20 17.38 6.69 10.40
CA SER A 20 17.70 5.84 9.24
C SER A 20 18.44 6.64 8.18
N LYS A 21 19.58 6.12 7.73
CA LYS A 21 20.32 6.61 6.55
C LYS A 21 19.82 6.00 5.26
N GLU A 22 19.09 4.89 5.35
CA GLU A 22 18.59 4.11 4.25
C GLU A 22 17.10 4.40 4.01
N ALA A 23 16.57 3.89 2.89
CA ALA A 23 15.16 3.95 2.60
C ALA A 23 14.33 3.26 3.70
N ILE A 24 13.15 3.79 3.96
CA ILE A 24 12.14 3.18 4.81
C ILE A 24 10.95 2.76 3.95
N ILE A 25 10.29 1.69 4.34
CA ILE A 25 9.08 1.22 3.67
C ILE A 25 7.90 1.18 4.64
N ALA A 26 6.71 1.26 4.10
CA ALA A 26 5.50 0.76 4.73
C ALA A 26 5.01 -0.40 3.86
N SER A 27 5.39 -1.62 4.22
CA SER A 27 5.16 -2.81 3.38
C SER A 27 3.67 -3.08 3.15
N HIS A 28 2.79 -2.66 4.08
CA HIS A 28 1.34 -2.83 4.00
C HIS A 28 0.62 -1.71 4.78
N SER A 29 0.27 -0.63 4.09
CA SER A 29 -0.45 0.52 4.66
C SER A 29 -1.25 1.25 3.57
N ASN A 30 -2.32 1.95 3.98
CA ASN A 30 -3.10 2.81 3.11
C ASN A 30 -2.96 4.29 3.54
N VAL A 31 -3.93 5.13 3.19
CA VAL A 31 -3.85 6.58 3.35
C VAL A 31 -4.93 7.12 4.29
N LYS A 32 -4.55 7.93 5.28
CA LYS A 32 -5.47 8.53 6.25
C LYS A 32 -6.45 9.51 5.61
N ALA A 33 -6.06 10.15 4.52
CA ALA A 33 -6.90 11.13 3.83
C ALA A 33 -8.20 10.51 3.28
N LEU A 34 -8.17 9.25 2.84
CA LEU A 34 -9.35 8.53 2.38
C LEU A 34 -10.09 7.85 3.52
N TYR A 35 -9.35 7.25 4.47
CA TYR A 35 -9.94 6.67 5.66
C TYR A 35 -9.02 6.83 6.88
N ASN A 36 -9.48 7.62 7.86
CA ASN A 36 -8.73 7.92 9.07
C ASN A 36 -8.67 6.72 10.01
N HIS A 37 -7.79 5.79 9.70
CA HIS A 37 -7.46 4.62 10.52
C HIS A 37 -6.02 4.74 11.05
N TYR A 38 -5.75 4.24 12.26
CA TYR A 38 -4.41 4.37 12.88
C TYR A 38 -3.29 3.64 12.13
N ARG A 39 -3.65 2.61 11.34
CA ARG A 39 -2.73 1.86 10.47
C ARG A 39 -2.38 2.59 9.18
N ASN A 40 -3.17 3.59 8.79
CA ASN A 40 -2.97 4.33 7.56
C ASN A 40 -1.99 5.48 7.75
N LEU A 41 -1.23 5.80 6.70
CA LEU A 41 -0.27 6.88 6.69
C LEU A 41 -0.93 8.24 6.42
N SER A 42 -0.49 9.26 7.14
CA SER A 42 -0.84 10.65 6.85
C SER A 42 0.00 11.18 5.68
N ASP A 43 -0.46 12.27 5.03
CA ASP A 43 0.29 12.88 3.93
C ASP A 43 1.72 13.29 4.31
N PRO A 44 1.98 13.87 5.51
CA PRO A 44 3.36 14.10 5.94
C PRO A 44 4.21 12.82 6.02
N GLN A 45 3.64 11.71 6.49
CA GLN A 45 4.35 10.43 6.51
C GLN A 45 4.62 9.91 5.09
N LEU A 46 3.66 10.03 4.17
CA LEU A 46 3.84 9.68 2.76
C LEU A 46 4.98 10.48 2.13
N GLN A 47 5.07 11.79 2.39
CA GLN A 47 6.16 12.64 1.90
C GLN A 47 7.52 12.22 2.48
N VAL A 48 7.57 11.76 3.72
CA VAL A 48 8.80 11.23 4.33
C VAL A 48 9.24 9.94 3.64
N VAL A 49 8.31 9.00 3.37
CA VAL A 49 8.63 7.76 2.63
C VAL A 49 9.20 8.11 1.25
N LYS A 50 8.53 9.03 0.53
CA LYS A 50 9.01 9.53 -0.78
C LYS A 50 10.42 10.13 -0.70
N ALA A 51 10.66 11.03 0.26
CA ALA A 51 11.96 11.70 0.43
C ALA A 51 13.10 10.71 0.77
N LYS A 52 12.76 9.59 1.38
CA LYS A 52 13.67 8.47 1.69
C LYS A 52 13.81 7.45 0.55
N ASN A 53 13.25 7.71 -0.65
CA ASN A 53 13.20 6.75 -1.74
C ASN A 53 12.58 5.40 -1.35
N GLY A 54 11.63 5.42 -0.43
CA GLY A 54 10.93 4.25 0.06
C GLY A 54 9.75 3.83 -0.79
N LEU A 55 9.04 2.80 -0.31
CA LEU A 55 7.82 2.27 -0.91
C LEU A 55 6.67 2.24 0.08
N VAL A 56 5.46 2.41 -0.42
CA VAL A 56 4.20 2.12 0.25
C VAL A 56 3.52 0.96 -0.46
N GLY A 57 3.40 -0.17 0.22
CA GLY A 57 2.61 -1.31 -0.21
C GLY A 57 1.14 -1.09 0.17
N ALA A 58 0.28 -0.91 -0.83
CA ALA A 58 -1.16 -0.75 -0.59
C ALA A 58 -1.75 -2.04 -0.01
N ILE A 59 -2.37 -1.95 1.17
CA ILE A 59 -2.97 -3.10 1.87
C ILE A 59 -4.41 -3.33 1.43
N CYS A 60 -4.79 -4.61 1.22
CA CYS A 60 -6.15 -4.96 0.79
C CYS A 60 -7.12 -5.32 1.93
N VAL A 61 -6.68 -5.22 3.17
CA VAL A 61 -7.56 -5.47 4.32
C VAL A 61 -8.65 -4.40 4.38
N ARG A 62 -9.92 -4.83 4.23
CA ARG A 62 -11.07 -3.95 3.93
C ARG A 62 -11.32 -2.85 4.98
N TRP A 63 -11.07 -3.13 6.26
CA TRP A 63 -11.27 -2.12 7.33
C TRP A 63 -10.14 -1.09 7.45
N PHE A 64 -9.11 -1.16 6.59
CA PHE A 64 -8.13 -0.09 6.40
C PHE A 64 -8.43 0.75 5.15
N VAL A 65 -9.40 0.30 4.34
CA VAL A 65 -9.90 0.99 3.14
C VAL A 65 -11.15 1.79 3.46
N LYS A 66 -12.11 1.17 4.19
CA LYS A 66 -13.39 1.79 4.63
C LYS A 66 -13.75 1.36 6.05
N LYS A 67 -14.82 1.94 6.60
CA LYS A 67 -15.41 1.47 7.86
C LYS A 67 -15.78 0.00 7.75
N LYS A 68 -15.68 -0.72 8.88
CA LYS A 68 -15.91 -2.17 8.92
C LYS A 68 -17.30 -2.57 8.43
N GLU A 69 -18.29 -1.71 8.64
CA GLU A 69 -19.69 -1.89 8.22
C GLU A 69 -19.86 -1.70 6.72
N ASP A 70 -18.98 -0.93 6.10
CA ASP A 70 -19.00 -0.64 4.66
C ASP A 70 -18.14 -1.69 3.93
N LYS A 71 -18.75 -2.43 3.02
CA LYS A 71 -18.03 -3.43 2.23
C LYS A 71 -17.08 -2.73 1.25
N ALA A 72 -15.78 -2.70 1.57
CA ALA A 72 -14.76 -2.19 0.66
C ALA A 72 -14.63 -3.07 -0.58
N THR A 73 -14.58 -2.44 -1.75
CA THR A 73 -14.51 -3.08 -3.06
C THR A 73 -13.17 -2.84 -3.74
N LEU A 74 -12.88 -3.58 -4.80
CA LEU A 74 -11.72 -3.35 -5.66
C LEU A 74 -11.64 -1.87 -6.12
N GLN A 75 -12.78 -1.24 -6.45
CA GLN A 75 -12.78 0.18 -6.84
C GLN A 75 -12.28 1.08 -5.70
N ASP A 76 -12.69 0.83 -4.47
CA ASP A 76 -12.19 1.59 -3.31
C ASP A 76 -10.68 1.41 -3.10
N TYR A 77 -10.17 0.21 -3.37
CA TYR A 77 -8.74 -0.07 -3.34
C TYR A 77 -7.99 0.67 -4.45
N ILE A 78 -8.56 0.75 -5.66
CA ILE A 78 -7.98 1.54 -6.76
C ILE A 78 -7.95 3.04 -6.41
N GLU A 79 -8.95 3.57 -5.70
CA GLU A 79 -8.90 4.97 -5.22
C GLU A 79 -7.73 5.22 -4.26
N VAL A 80 -7.37 4.25 -3.42
CA VAL A 80 -6.14 4.34 -2.59
C VAL A 80 -4.91 4.45 -3.48
N ILE A 81 -4.78 3.61 -4.51
CA ILE A 81 -3.63 3.64 -5.43
C ILE A 81 -3.57 4.95 -6.22
N LYS A 82 -4.72 5.48 -6.67
CA LYS A 82 -4.79 6.82 -7.30
C LYS A 82 -4.28 7.91 -6.37
N TYR A 83 -4.75 7.93 -5.14
CA TYR A 83 -4.33 8.91 -4.15
C TYR A 83 -2.82 8.84 -3.89
N LEU A 84 -2.27 7.64 -3.74
CA LEU A 84 -0.83 7.44 -3.61
C LEU A 84 -0.09 7.97 -4.85
N LYS A 85 -0.58 7.68 -6.07
CA LYS A 85 0.02 8.19 -7.32
C LYS A 85 0.08 9.72 -7.33
N GLU A 86 -1.00 10.39 -6.95
CA GLU A 86 -1.08 11.86 -6.91
C GLU A 86 -0.15 12.44 -5.83
N THR A 87 -0.07 11.79 -4.66
CA THR A 87 0.67 12.30 -3.50
C THR A 87 2.17 12.03 -3.57
N ILE A 88 2.58 10.80 -3.90
CA ILE A 88 3.99 10.39 -3.86
C ILE A 88 4.55 9.96 -5.21
N GLY A 89 3.70 9.70 -6.19
CA GLY A 89 4.08 9.24 -7.53
C GLY A 89 4.23 7.72 -7.63
N VAL A 90 4.04 7.21 -8.85
CA VAL A 90 4.02 5.77 -9.16
C VAL A 90 5.25 5.01 -8.65
N LYS A 91 6.43 5.63 -8.72
CA LYS A 91 7.71 5.03 -8.30
C LYS A 91 7.72 4.53 -6.84
N HIS A 92 6.87 5.09 -6.00
CA HIS A 92 6.84 4.82 -4.56
C HIS A 92 5.69 3.92 -4.13
N ILE A 93 5.00 3.27 -5.07
CA ILE A 93 3.84 2.42 -4.82
C ILE A 93 4.19 0.98 -5.13
N ALA A 94 3.77 0.09 -4.24
CA ALA A 94 3.78 -1.36 -4.46
C ALA A 94 2.47 -1.96 -3.94
N LEU A 95 2.25 -3.26 -4.19
CA LEU A 95 1.14 -4.01 -3.64
C LEU A 95 1.61 -4.73 -2.38
N GLY A 96 0.95 -4.49 -1.24
CA GLY A 96 1.28 -5.06 0.05
C GLY A 96 0.03 -5.65 0.72
N PHE A 97 -0.49 -6.74 0.15
CA PHE A 97 -1.84 -7.24 0.39
C PHE A 97 -2.16 -7.55 1.85
N ASP A 98 -1.27 -8.22 2.57
CA ASP A 98 -1.50 -8.71 3.94
C ASP A 98 -2.74 -9.63 4.01
N PHE A 99 -2.82 -10.61 3.10
CA PHE A 99 -3.94 -11.56 3.05
C PHE A 99 -4.09 -12.33 4.36
N MET A 100 -5.32 -12.38 4.88
CA MET A 100 -5.66 -13.06 6.13
C MET A 100 -6.79 -14.10 5.95
N ASP A 101 -7.23 -14.34 4.72
CA ASP A 101 -8.32 -15.26 4.37
C ASP A 101 -8.10 -16.71 4.87
N TYR A 102 -6.84 -17.11 5.06
CA TYR A 102 -6.45 -18.42 5.60
C TYR A 102 -6.55 -18.52 7.13
N ILE A 103 -6.87 -17.43 7.82
CA ILE A 103 -7.05 -17.39 9.28
C ILE A 103 -8.52 -17.59 9.60
N GLU A 104 -8.85 -18.57 10.47
CA GLU A 104 -10.22 -18.85 10.89
C GLU A 104 -10.92 -17.59 11.42
N GLY A 105 -12.09 -17.28 10.88
CA GLY A 105 -12.88 -16.08 11.20
C GLY A 105 -12.43 -14.80 10.48
N MET A 106 -11.44 -14.89 9.56
CA MET A 106 -10.92 -13.77 8.76
C MET A 106 -11.17 -13.94 7.27
N GLU A 107 -11.99 -14.90 6.85
CA GLU A 107 -12.24 -15.26 5.44
C GLU A 107 -12.78 -14.09 4.61
N GLU A 108 -13.48 -13.16 5.26
CA GLU A 108 -13.98 -11.93 4.62
C GLU A 108 -13.16 -10.67 4.96
N SER A 109 -11.90 -10.82 5.35
CA SER A 109 -11.07 -9.69 5.78
C SER A 109 -10.62 -8.78 4.64
N ASN A 110 -10.57 -9.32 3.43
CA ASN A 110 -10.02 -8.63 2.28
C ASN A 110 -11.10 -7.89 1.48
N VAL A 111 -10.66 -6.99 0.64
CA VAL A 111 -11.49 -6.20 -0.27
C VAL A 111 -12.22 -7.11 -1.26
N ILE A 112 -13.51 -6.86 -1.49
CA ILE A 112 -14.30 -7.60 -2.48
C ILE A 112 -13.72 -7.38 -3.87
N GLY A 113 -13.40 -8.47 -4.56
CA GLY A 113 -12.76 -8.49 -5.88
C GLY A 113 -11.23 -8.71 -5.83
N ILE A 114 -10.64 -8.78 -4.62
CA ILE A 114 -9.29 -9.28 -4.31
C ILE A 114 -9.32 -9.97 -2.94
N GLN A 115 -10.17 -10.98 -2.81
CA GLN A 115 -10.40 -11.66 -1.53
C GLN A 115 -9.27 -12.62 -1.16
N ASP A 116 -8.56 -13.13 -2.15
CA ASP A 116 -7.40 -14.02 -1.98
C ASP A 116 -6.38 -13.86 -3.12
N ILE A 117 -5.30 -14.64 -3.05
CA ILE A 117 -4.19 -14.58 -4.01
C ILE A 117 -4.60 -14.90 -5.45
N THR A 118 -5.68 -15.65 -5.69
CA THR A 118 -6.13 -16.03 -7.03
C THR A 118 -6.78 -14.87 -7.78
N GLU A 119 -7.24 -13.85 -7.06
CA GLU A 119 -7.93 -12.68 -7.60
C GLU A 119 -7.01 -11.46 -7.86
N ILE A 120 -5.72 -11.54 -7.55
CA ILE A 120 -4.78 -10.41 -7.72
C ILE A 120 -4.69 -9.89 -9.16
N GLY A 121 -4.96 -10.76 -10.15
CA GLY A 121 -5.02 -10.36 -11.56
C GLY A 121 -6.08 -9.29 -11.86
N ASN A 122 -7.13 -9.19 -11.03
CA ASN A 122 -8.18 -8.19 -11.18
C ASN A 122 -7.65 -6.75 -10.99
N ILE A 123 -6.57 -6.57 -10.24
CA ILE A 123 -5.97 -5.26 -9.96
C ILE A 123 -5.42 -4.63 -11.23
N ALA A 124 -4.66 -5.38 -12.04
CA ALA A 124 -4.09 -4.87 -13.27
C ALA A 124 -5.18 -4.43 -14.25
N ALA A 125 -6.26 -5.21 -14.38
CA ALA A 125 -7.42 -4.86 -15.19
C ALA A 125 -8.12 -3.60 -14.67
N ALA A 126 -8.37 -3.51 -13.36
CA ALA A 126 -9.00 -2.36 -12.74
C ALA A 126 -8.15 -1.08 -12.84
N LEU A 127 -6.82 -1.18 -12.67
CA LEU A 127 -5.92 -0.04 -12.89
C LEU A 127 -6.01 0.47 -14.33
N LYS A 128 -6.02 -0.43 -15.33
CA LYS A 128 -6.17 -0.08 -16.74
C LYS A 128 -7.50 0.62 -17.02
N GLU A 129 -8.61 0.09 -16.51
CA GLU A 129 -9.95 0.70 -16.63
C GLU A 129 -10.01 2.08 -15.97
N ASN A 130 -9.17 2.33 -14.95
CA ASN A 130 -9.05 3.61 -14.25
C ASN A 130 -7.97 4.54 -14.84
N GLY A 131 -7.49 4.28 -16.06
CA GLY A 131 -6.64 5.18 -16.83
C GLY A 131 -5.15 5.13 -16.51
N PHE A 132 -4.68 4.11 -15.78
CA PHE A 132 -3.25 3.87 -15.63
C PHE A 132 -2.65 3.33 -16.92
N GLN A 133 -1.45 3.80 -17.25
CA GLN A 133 -0.71 3.31 -18.41
C GLN A 133 -0.05 1.95 -18.09
N GLU A 134 0.18 1.13 -19.11
CA GLU A 134 0.79 -0.21 -18.94
C GLU A 134 2.09 -0.17 -18.12
N GLU A 135 2.95 0.81 -18.39
CA GLU A 135 4.21 1.02 -17.65
C GLU A 135 3.98 1.33 -16.17
N GLU A 136 2.92 2.10 -15.83
CA GLU A 136 2.57 2.41 -14.46
C GLU A 136 2.04 1.17 -13.73
N ILE A 137 1.24 0.37 -14.42
CA ILE A 137 0.69 -0.89 -13.90
C ILE A 137 1.83 -1.86 -13.59
N GLU A 138 2.76 -2.05 -14.53
CA GLU A 138 3.92 -2.91 -14.33
C GLU A 138 4.75 -2.46 -13.11
N LYS A 139 5.00 -1.16 -12.99
CA LYS A 139 5.72 -0.59 -11.84
C LYS A 139 5.02 -0.88 -10.52
N ILE A 140 3.73 -0.62 -10.42
CA ILE A 140 2.95 -0.79 -9.18
C ILE A 140 2.83 -2.27 -8.82
N CYS A 141 2.52 -3.12 -9.79
CA CYS A 141 2.27 -4.54 -9.54
C CYS A 141 3.54 -5.34 -9.27
N PHE A 142 4.69 -4.91 -9.78
CA PHE A 142 5.89 -5.74 -9.75
C PHE A 142 7.21 -4.94 -9.66
N GLN A 143 7.50 -4.05 -10.62
CA GLN A 143 8.86 -3.55 -10.86
C GLN A 143 9.41 -2.75 -9.68
N ASN A 144 8.59 -1.87 -9.06
CA ASN A 144 9.03 -1.05 -7.93
C ASN A 144 9.51 -1.89 -6.74
N ALA A 145 8.78 -2.97 -6.41
CA ALA A 145 9.17 -3.87 -5.33
C ALA A 145 10.47 -4.62 -5.65
N VAL A 146 10.61 -5.10 -6.88
CA VAL A 146 11.82 -5.80 -7.35
C VAL A 146 13.03 -4.87 -7.33
N ASP A 147 12.91 -3.67 -7.87
CA ASP A 147 14.03 -2.71 -7.91
C ASP A 147 14.44 -2.27 -6.49
N PHE A 148 13.44 -2.08 -5.62
CA PHE A 148 13.71 -1.78 -4.22
C PHE A 148 14.50 -2.93 -3.56
N MET A 149 14.05 -4.17 -3.68
CA MET A 149 14.75 -5.33 -3.10
C MET A 149 16.18 -5.49 -3.66
N LYS A 150 16.36 -5.33 -4.98
CA LYS A 150 17.69 -5.42 -5.62
C LYS A 150 18.66 -4.35 -5.10
N SER A 151 18.19 -3.21 -4.64
CA SER A 151 19.07 -2.16 -4.09
C SER A 151 19.70 -2.53 -2.74
N TYR A 152 19.27 -3.65 -2.12
CA TYR A 152 19.75 -4.17 -0.84
C TYR A 152 20.42 -5.56 -0.92
N LEU A 153 20.46 -6.14 -2.12
CA LEU A 153 21.19 -7.39 -2.40
C LEU A 153 22.62 -7.12 -2.87
#